data_cf757975226d93aec068dd85ad48bb0e
#
_entry.id   cf757975226d93aec068dd85ad48bb0e
#
_cell.length_a   1.000
_cell.length_b   1.000
_cell.length_c   1.000
_cell.angle_alpha   90.00
_cell.angle_beta   90.00
_cell.angle_gamma   90.00
#
_symmetry.space_group_name_H-M   'P 1'
#
loop_
_entity.id
_entity.type
_entity.pdbx_description
1 polymer ?
#
loop_
_entity_poly.entity_id
_entity_poly.type
_entity_poly.pdbx_seq_one_letter_code
_entity_poly.pdbx_strand_id
1 'polypeptide(L)'
;MLVVMSNTGLLLAGYDAWNRGDRDAWLELLDPDIEIETSGVFPDLAPDYRGRERAAKFWSQMLEPWDEFRIEVERIEEEGEVVAAGIRFRARGEDSGVEVDMRFGNGIRVRDGLAVQLLNRRTFEEAFEALRASARERAADESSKAAR
;
A
#
# COMPACT_ATOMS: atom_id res chain seq x y z
N MET A 1 11.52 -6.25 24.72
CA MET A 1 10.22 -6.87 24.45
C MET A 1 9.84 -6.65 22.99
N LEU A 2 9.64 -7.72 22.25
CA LEU A 2 9.24 -7.63 20.85
C LEU A 2 7.74 -7.30 20.79
N VAL A 3 7.43 -6.13 20.22
CA VAL A 3 6.06 -5.75 19.94
C VAL A 3 5.77 -6.12 18.49
N VAL A 4 4.91 -7.11 18.28
CA VAL A 4 4.47 -7.50 16.94
C VAL A 4 3.25 -6.66 16.60
N MET A 5 3.35 -5.85 15.55
CA MET A 5 2.20 -5.09 15.06
C MET A 5 1.19 -6.03 14.43
N SER A 6 -0.11 -5.74 14.63
CA SER A 6 -1.17 -6.36 13.84
C SER A 6 -1.02 -5.92 12.37
N ASN A 7 -1.68 -6.63 11.47
CA ASN A 7 -1.66 -6.24 10.05
C ASN A 7 -2.27 -4.84 9.86
N THR A 8 -3.33 -4.53 10.61
CA THR A 8 -3.91 -3.19 10.66
C THR A 8 -2.88 -2.16 11.14
N GLY A 9 -2.15 -2.49 12.21
CA GLY A 9 -1.10 -1.62 12.74
C GLY A 9 0.01 -1.37 11.72
N LEU A 10 0.37 -2.39 10.94
CA LEU A 10 1.38 -2.27 9.89
C LEU A 10 0.93 -1.29 8.80
N LEU A 11 -0.31 -1.41 8.34
CA LEU A 11 -0.86 -0.51 7.32
C LEU A 11 -0.93 0.93 7.84
N LEU A 12 -1.38 1.13 9.07
CA LEU A 12 -1.43 2.46 9.69
C LEU A 12 -0.04 3.07 9.88
N ALA A 13 0.96 2.25 10.23
CA ALA A 13 2.35 2.71 10.33
C ALA A 13 2.87 3.19 8.97
N GLY A 14 2.44 2.52 7.89
CA GLY A 14 2.76 2.94 6.53
C GLY A 14 2.20 4.32 6.21
N TYR A 15 0.93 4.56 6.50
CA TYR A 15 0.31 5.88 6.26
C TYR A 15 0.97 6.96 7.11
N ASP A 16 1.31 6.64 8.35
CA ASP A 16 2.01 7.58 9.22
C ASP A 16 3.38 7.97 8.63
N ALA A 17 4.13 6.99 8.13
CA ALA A 17 5.42 7.25 7.48
C ALA A 17 5.25 8.17 6.26
N TRP A 18 4.23 7.92 5.42
CA TRP A 18 3.92 8.78 4.29
C TRP A 18 3.60 10.20 4.73
N ASN A 19 2.75 10.35 5.75
CA ASN A 19 2.33 11.66 6.25
C ASN A 19 3.48 12.44 6.88
N ARG A 20 4.50 11.75 7.42
CA ARG A 20 5.70 12.37 7.99
C ARG A 20 6.79 12.61 6.95
N GLY A 21 6.64 12.07 5.75
CA GLY A 21 7.68 12.11 4.74
C GLY A 21 8.90 11.25 5.09
N ASP A 22 8.69 10.17 5.85
CA ASP A 22 9.75 9.27 6.29
C ASP A 22 9.80 8.02 5.40
N ARG A 23 10.48 8.16 4.25
CA ARG A 23 10.62 7.09 3.28
C ARG A 23 11.26 5.84 3.85
N ASP A 24 12.33 6.01 4.62
CA ASP A 24 13.08 4.86 5.15
C ASP A 24 12.22 4.04 6.12
N ALA A 25 11.43 4.71 6.96
CA ALA A 25 10.49 4.04 7.86
C ALA A 25 9.47 3.22 7.07
N TRP A 26 8.95 3.76 5.96
CA TRP A 26 8.00 3.05 5.11
C TRP A 26 8.65 1.83 4.44
N LEU A 27 9.86 1.98 3.90
CA LEU A 27 10.57 0.89 3.24
C LEU A 27 10.87 -0.28 4.19
N GLU A 28 11.09 0.00 5.47
CA GLU A 28 11.33 -1.03 6.49
C GLU A 28 10.09 -1.92 6.74
N LEU A 29 8.90 -1.43 6.42
CA LEU A 29 7.66 -2.19 6.56
C LEU A 29 7.43 -3.16 5.40
N LEU A 30 8.21 -3.04 4.34
CA LEU A 30 8.04 -3.80 3.10
C LEU A 30 9.01 -4.97 3.03
N ASP A 31 8.51 -6.10 2.51
CA ASP A 31 9.36 -7.24 2.15
C ASP A 31 10.36 -6.82 1.07
N PRO A 32 11.61 -7.39 1.06
CA PRO A 32 12.56 -7.10 -0.02
C PRO A 32 12.02 -7.32 -1.44
N ASP A 33 11.05 -8.24 -1.60
CA ASP A 33 10.43 -8.55 -2.89
C ASP A 33 9.02 -7.98 -3.02
N ILE A 34 8.72 -6.89 -2.33
CA ILE A 34 7.41 -6.22 -2.35
C ILE A 34 6.90 -6.05 -3.79
N GLU A 35 5.62 -6.32 -3.99
CA GLU A 35 4.93 -6.06 -5.25
C GLU A 35 3.92 -4.92 -5.01
N ILE A 36 4.06 -3.83 -5.76
CA ILE A 36 3.17 -2.67 -5.68
C ILE A 36 2.41 -2.55 -6.99
N GLU A 37 1.07 -2.51 -6.91
CA GLU A 37 0.21 -2.29 -8.07
C GLU A 37 -0.54 -0.96 -7.92
N THR A 38 -0.53 -0.16 -8.96
CA THR A 38 -1.24 1.13 -8.99
C THR A 38 -2.60 1.03 -9.67
N SER A 39 -2.77 0.05 -10.57
CA SER A 39 -4.04 -0.26 -11.30
C SER A 39 -4.72 0.95 -11.94
N GLY A 40 -3.94 1.90 -12.45
CA GLY A 40 -4.50 3.06 -13.15
C GLY A 40 -5.11 4.12 -12.24
N VAL A 41 -5.06 3.94 -10.92
CA VAL A 41 -5.48 4.98 -9.96
C VAL A 41 -4.59 6.22 -10.13
N PHE A 42 -3.33 5.99 -10.49
CA PHE A 42 -2.35 7.03 -10.77
C PHE A 42 -1.85 6.86 -12.21
N PRO A 43 -2.50 7.49 -13.20
CA PRO A 43 -2.21 7.22 -14.61
C PRO A 43 -0.79 7.60 -15.06
N ASP A 44 -0.14 8.52 -14.36
CA ASP A 44 1.22 8.95 -14.67
C ASP A 44 2.29 8.03 -14.09
N LEU A 45 1.92 7.03 -13.31
CA LEU A 45 2.83 6.09 -12.68
C LEU A 45 2.82 4.75 -13.42
N ALA A 46 3.89 3.98 -13.25
CA ALA A 46 3.94 2.62 -13.76
C ALA A 46 2.81 1.78 -13.14
N PRO A 47 2.28 0.77 -13.86
CA PRO A 47 1.21 -0.07 -13.31
C PRO A 47 1.68 -0.94 -12.15
N ASP A 48 2.96 -1.27 -12.10
CA ASP A 48 3.54 -2.05 -11.01
C ASP A 48 4.99 -1.67 -10.73
N TYR A 49 5.39 -1.95 -9.48
CA TYR A 49 6.77 -1.78 -9.01
C TYR A 49 7.11 -3.01 -8.17
N ARG A 50 8.27 -3.60 -8.39
CA ARG A 50 8.71 -4.78 -7.64
C ARG A 50 10.06 -4.51 -6.96
N GLY A 51 10.15 -4.88 -5.66
CA GLY A 51 11.34 -4.74 -4.85
C GLY A 51 11.43 -3.37 -4.16
N ARG A 52 12.24 -3.29 -3.10
CA ARG A 52 12.40 -2.07 -2.31
C ARG A 52 12.98 -0.90 -3.08
N GLU A 53 13.92 -1.17 -3.99
CA GLU A 53 14.52 -0.12 -4.81
C GLU A 53 13.47 0.59 -5.66
N ARG A 54 12.59 -0.19 -6.31
CA ARG A 54 11.51 0.37 -7.11
C ARG A 54 10.42 0.98 -6.24
N ALA A 55 10.20 0.44 -5.05
CA ALA A 55 9.29 1.03 -4.08
C ALA A 55 9.75 2.44 -3.66
N ALA A 56 11.06 2.62 -3.47
CA ALA A 56 11.62 3.94 -3.19
C ALA A 56 11.39 4.91 -4.35
N LYS A 57 11.48 4.42 -5.57
CA LYS A 57 11.18 5.21 -6.77
C LYS A 57 9.71 5.60 -6.84
N PHE A 58 8.82 4.65 -6.54
CA PHE A 58 7.38 4.91 -6.45
C PHE A 58 7.09 6.03 -5.45
N TRP A 59 7.69 5.96 -4.26
CA TRP A 59 7.56 7.00 -3.24
C TRP A 59 7.94 8.38 -3.78
N SER A 60 9.12 8.47 -4.40
CA SER A 60 9.62 9.73 -4.96
C SER A 60 8.70 10.28 -6.05
N GLN A 61 8.24 9.41 -6.94
CA GLN A 61 7.34 9.80 -8.04
C GLN A 61 5.98 10.28 -7.52
N MET A 62 5.48 9.66 -6.45
CA MET A 62 4.21 10.07 -5.83
C MET A 62 4.30 11.45 -5.18
N LEU A 63 5.41 11.77 -4.56
CA LEU A 63 5.56 13.01 -3.80
C LEU A 63 6.11 14.18 -4.60
N GLU A 64 6.83 13.92 -5.70
CA GLU A 64 7.50 14.95 -6.49
C GLU A 64 6.62 16.14 -6.86
N PRO A 65 5.35 15.96 -7.32
CA PRO A 65 4.53 17.09 -7.70
C PRO A 65 3.96 17.92 -6.54
N TRP A 66 4.13 17.47 -5.30
CA TRP A 66 3.38 18.01 -4.18
C TRP A 66 4.27 18.61 -3.10
N ASP A 67 3.88 19.79 -2.61
CA ASP A 67 4.50 20.46 -1.47
C ASP A 67 3.79 20.11 -0.16
N GLU A 68 2.49 19.83 -0.27
CA GLU A 68 1.67 19.37 0.85
C GLU A 68 0.99 18.08 0.46
N PHE A 69 0.91 17.17 1.42
CA PHE A 69 0.42 15.82 1.17
C PHE A 69 -0.16 15.24 2.46
N ARG A 70 -1.34 14.64 2.37
CA ARG A 70 -1.95 13.97 3.52
C ARG A 70 -2.81 12.79 3.11
N ILE A 71 -2.64 11.68 3.83
CA ILE A 71 -3.50 10.50 3.74
C ILE A 71 -4.33 10.44 5.02
N GLU A 72 -5.65 10.31 4.86
CA GLU A 72 -6.59 10.11 5.96
C GLU A 72 -7.32 8.79 5.76
N VAL A 73 -7.40 7.98 6.82
CA VAL A 73 -8.12 6.70 6.78
C VAL A 73 -9.57 6.96 7.11
N GLU A 74 -10.48 6.56 6.22
CA GLU A 74 -11.92 6.68 6.43
C GLU A 74 -12.56 5.34 6.80
N ARG A 75 -11.94 4.25 6.38
CA ARG A 75 -12.41 2.89 6.66
C ARG A 75 -11.21 1.95 6.63
N ILE A 76 -11.18 0.95 7.50
CA ILE A 76 -10.13 -0.08 7.49
C ILE A 76 -10.71 -1.40 7.99
N GLU A 77 -10.38 -2.49 7.31
CA GLU A 77 -10.79 -3.85 7.69
C GLU A 77 -9.67 -4.84 7.42
N GLU A 78 -9.55 -5.81 8.31
CA GLU A 78 -8.53 -6.86 8.26
C GLU A 78 -9.20 -8.23 8.19
N GLU A 79 -8.65 -9.13 7.36
CA GLU A 79 -9.07 -10.52 7.28
C GLU A 79 -7.85 -11.40 6.95
N GLY A 80 -7.49 -12.30 7.88
CA GLY A 80 -6.31 -13.15 7.67
C GLY A 80 -5.05 -12.33 7.47
N GLU A 81 -4.33 -12.56 6.37
CA GLU A 81 -3.11 -11.82 6.04
C GLU A 81 -3.35 -10.50 5.29
N VAL A 82 -4.59 -10.13 5.04
CA VAL A 82 -4.87 -8.93 4.27
C VAL A 82 -5.54 -7.85 5.13
N VAL A 83 -5.21 -6.61 4.83
CA VAL A 83 -5.87 -5.45 5.39
C VAL A 83 -6.04 -4.40 4.30
N ALA A 84 -7.22 -3.82 4.23
CA ALA A 84 -7.53 -2.80 3.25
C ALA A 84 -8.15 -1.58 3.92
N ALA A 85 -7.97 -0.43 3.29
CA ALA A 85 -8.50 0.83 3.77
C ALA A 85 -9.14 1.61 2.63
N GLY A 86 -10.18 2.34 2.96
CA GLY A 86 -10.66 3.43 2.15
C GLY A 86 -9.97 4.68 2.64
N ILE A 87 -9.24 5.36 1.78
CA ILE A 87 -8.46 6.53 2.17
C ILE A 87 -8.84 7.75 1.36
N ARG A 88 -8.63 8.90 1.98
CA ARG A 88 -8.71 10.19 1.33
C ARG A 88 -7.30 10.73 1.18
N PHE A 89 -6.96 11.05 -0.03
CA PHE A 89 -5.66 11.58 -0.40
C PHE A 89 -5.84 13.04 -0.78
N ARG A 90 -5.16 13.93 -0.07
CA ARG A 90 -5.15 15.36 -0.38
C ARG A 90 -3.73 15.82 -0.60
N ALA A 91 -3.51 16.58 -1.66
CA ALA A 91 -2.19 17.09 -2.00
C ALA A 91 -2.31 18.45 -2.71
N ARG A 92 -1.27 19.25 -2.57
CA ARG A 92 -1.20 20.56 -3.21
C ARG A 92 0.22 20.85 -3.66
N GLY A 93 0.34 21.32 -4.90
CA GLY A 93 1.59 21.84 -5.44
C GLY A 93 1.58 23.37 -5.38
N GLU A 94 2.54 23.97 -4.69
CA GLU A 94 2.61 25.42 -4.53
C GLU A 94 2.83 26.15 -5.85
N ASP A 95 3.79 25.67 -6.63
CA ASP A 95 4.18 26.30 -7.91
C ASP A 95 3.09 26.18 -8.96
N SER A 96 2.43 25.03 -9.02
CA SER A 96 1.37 24.76 -10.00
C SER A 96 0.01 25.27 -9.57
N GLY A 97 -0.22 25.44 -8.26
CA GLY A 97 -1.52 25.74 -7.69
C GLY A 97 -2.52 24.59 -7.80
N VAL A 98 -2.07 23.42 -8.26
CA VAL A 98 -2.94 22.26 -8.42
C VAL A 98 -3.23 21.63 -7.06
N GLU A 99 -4.51 21.36 -6.82
CA GLU A 99 -4.96 20.65 -5.63
C GLU A 99 -5.61 19.33 -6.06
N VAL A 100 -5.30 18.26 -5.31
CA VAL A 100 -5.93 16.95 -5.50
C VAL A 100 -6.62 16.57 -4.21
N ASP A 101 -7.85 16.10 -4.32
CA ASP A 101 -8.63 15.57 -3.22
C ASP A 101 -9.39 14.37 -3.79
N MET A 102 -8.90 13.17 -3.48
CA MET A 102 -9.48 11.96 -4.04
C MET A 102 -9.61 10.87 -2.98
N ARG A 103 -10.58 10.00 -3.19
CA ARG A 103 -10.77 8.81 -2.37
C ARG A 103 -10.51 7.57 -3.21
N PHE A 104 -9.81 6.60 -2.62
CA PHE A 104 -9.57 5.32 -3.30
C PHE A 104 -9.34 4.23 -2.27
N GLY A 105 -9.24 2.99 -2.74
CA GLY A 105 -8.93 1.83 -1.92
C GLY A 105 -7.44 1.52 -1.97
N ASN A 106 -6.89 1.18 -0.82
CA ASN A 106 -5.49 0.81 -0.69
C ASN A 106 -5.40 -0.32 0.32
N GLY A 107 -4.42 -1.19 0.17
CA GLY A 107 -4.25 -2.26 1.15
C GLY A 107 -3.00 -3.06 0.92
N ILE A 108 -2.75 -3.96 1.86
CA ILE A 108 -1.56 -4.82 1.86
C ILE A 108 -1.93 -6.26 2.18
N ARG A 109 -1.10 -7.17 1.69
CA ARG A 109 -1.02 -8.55 2.18
C ARG A 109 0.27 -8.67 2.97
N VAL A 110 0.17 -9.24 4.15
CA VAL A 110 1.28 -9.31 5.11
C VAL A 110 1.75 -10.76 5.25
N ARG A 111 3.07 -10.96 5.31
CA ARG A 111 3.68 -12.25 5.58
C ARG A 111 4.94 -12.04 6.38
N ASP A 112 5.09 -12.83 7.45
CA ASP A 112 6.24 -12.73 8.35
C ASP A 112 6.49 -11.31 8.87
N GLY A 113 5.40 -10.57 9.11
CA GLY A 113 5.46 -9.22 9.68
C GLY A 113 5.81 -8.11 8.70
N LEU A 114 5.89 -8.41 7.40
CA LEU A 114 6.21 -7.43 6.35
C LEU A 114 5.15 -7.44 5.26
N ALA A 115 4.95 -6.30 4.62
CA ALA A 115 4.04 -6.20 3.49
C ALA A 115 4.71 -6.82 2.26
N VAL A 116 4.09 -7.86 1.70
CA VAL A 116 4.59 -8.56 0.50
C VAL A 116 3.86 -8.10 -0.76
N GLN A 117 2.69 -7.48 -0.60
CA GLN A 117 1.89 -6.94 -1.69
C GLN A 117 1.20 -5.67 -1.21
N LEU A 118 1.21 -4.66 -2.04
CA LEU A 118 0.50 -3.41 -1.81
C LEU A 118 -0.25 -3.10 -3.09
N LEU A 119 -1.55 -2.79 -2.98
CA LEU A 119 -2.30 -2.45 -4.17
C LEU A 119 -3.23 -1.27 -3.95
N ASN A 120 -3.59 -0.65 -5.05
CA ASN A 120 -4.51 0.45 -5.11
C ASN A 120 -5.64 0.09 -6.06
N ARG A 121 -6.86 0.43 -5.70
CA ARG A 121 -8.04 0.24 -6.53
C ARG A 121 -8.92 1.48 -6.37
N ARG A 122 -9.94 1.61 -7.19
CA ARG A 122 -10.83 2.77 -7.14
C ARG A 122 -11.60 2.85 -5.83
N THR A 123 -11.95 1.71 -5.25
CA THR A 123 -12.77 1.66 -4.03
C THR A 123 -12.14 0.74 -3.00
N PHE A 124 -12.54 0.93 -1.75
CA PHE A 124 -12.18 0.03 -0.67
C PHE A 124 -12.59 -1.42 -0.99
N GLU A 125 -13.81 -1.61 -1.46
CA GLU A 125 -14.34 -2.94 -1.76
C GLU A 125 -13.51 -3.66 -2.82
N GLU A 126 -13.13 -2.96 -3.88
CA GLU A 126 -12.28 -3.52 -4.92
C GLU A 126 -10.88 -3.89 -4.39
N ALA A 127 -10.31 -3.03 -3.56
CA ALA A 127 -8.99 -3.29 -2.96
C ALA A 127 -9.03 -4.51 -2.04
N PHE A 128 -10.02 -4.57 -1.17
CA PHE A 128 -10.18 -5.67 -0.22
C PHE A 128 -10.40 -7.00 -0.95
N GLU A 129 -11.29 -7.01 -1.94
CA GLU A 129 -11.57 -8.23 -2.72
C GLU A 129 -10.34 -8.70 -3.51
N ALA A 130 -9.59 -7.78 -4.12
CA ALA A 130 -8.38 -8.13 -4.86
C ALA A 130 -7.32 -8.76 -3.95
N LEU A 131 -7.15 -8.22 -2.74
CA LEU A 131 -6.21 -8.77 -1.76
C LEU A 131 -6.65 -10.15 -1.26
N ARG A 132 -7.94 -10.32 -0.99
CA ARG A 132 -8.47 -11.62 -0.57
C ARG A 132 -8.29 -12.67 -1.67
N ALA A 133 -8.56 -12.31 -2.92
CA ALA A 133 -8.34 -13.20 -4.06
C ALA A 133 -6.86 -13.60 -4.17
N SER A 134 -5.96 -12.64 -4.02
CA SER A 134 -4.53 -12.88 -4.05
C SER A 134 -4.09 -13.82 -2.93
N ALA A 135 -4.59 -13.62 -1.72
CA ALA A 135 -4.30 -14.49 -0.57
C ALA A 135 -4.78 -15.92 -0.81
N ARG A 136 -5.98 -16.09 -1.39
CA ARG A 136 -6.53 -17.42 -1.74
C ARG A 136 -5.66 -18.12 -2.79
N GLU A 137 -5.22 -17.41 -3.82
CA GLU A 137 -4.37 -17.96 -4.87
C GLU A 137 -3.02 -18.42 -4.32
N ARG A 138 -2.41 -17.62 -3.43
CA ARG A 138 -1.13 -17.97 -2.80
C ARG A 138 -1.27 -19.18 -1.88
N ALA A 139 -2.36 -19.26 -1.11
CA ALA A 139 -2.65 -20.40 -0.25
C ALA A 139 -2.85 -21.68 -1.07
N ALA A 140 -3.54 -21.60 -2.20
CA ALA A 140 -3.74 -22.73 -3.10
C ALA A 140 -2.42 -23.21 -3.71
N ASP A 141 -1.54 -22.29 -4.12
CA ASP A 141 -0.21 -22.61 -4.66
C ASP A 141 0.65 -23.30 -3.61
N GLU A 142 0.65 -22.83 -2.39
CA GLU A 142 1.41 -23.43 -1.29
C GLU A 142 0.90 -24.83 -0.96
N SER A 143 -0.42 -25.03 -0.91
CA SER A 143 -1.02 -26.35 -0.70
C SER A 143 -0.66 -27.30 -1.82
N SER A 144 -0.67 -26.85 -3.06
CA SER A 144 -0.29 -27.66 -4.23
C SER A 144 1.18 -28.09 -4.17
N LYS A 145 2.08 -27.20 -3.76
CA LYS A 145 3.50 -27.49 -3.60
C LYS A 145 3.74 -28.46 -2.44
N ALA A 146 3.03 -28.30 -1.33
CA ALA A 146 3.15 -29.17 -0.16
C ALA A 146 2.66 -30.60 -0.45
N ALA A 147 1.73 -30.76 -1.37
CA ALA A 147 1.17 -32.07 -1.76
C ALA A 147 2.07 -32.87 -2.71
N ARG A 148 3.14 -32.26 -3.20
CA ARG A 148 4.12 -32.94 -4.08
C ARG A 148 5.28 -33.55 -3.24
#